data_68b00327b53a2cbb9f283dbfba989c38
#
_entry.id   68b00327b53a2cbb9f283dbfba989c38
#
_cell.length_a   1.000
_cell.length_b   1.000
_cell.length_c   1.000
_cell.angle_alpha   90.00
_cell.angle_beta   90.00
_cell.angle_gamma   90.00
#
_symmetry.space_group_name_H-M   'P 1'
#
loop_
_entity.id
_entity.type
_entity.pdbx_description
1 polymer ?
#
loop_
_entity_poly.entity_id
_entity_poly.type
_entity_poly.pdbx_seq_one_letter_code
_entity_poly.pdbx_strand_id
1 'polypeptide(L)'
;LILILLVFLSAISKLYHRLFKNYLGIDFVLFSCVAASFMFGWKVGMIVGWISLILADYFGNRLSHTSLISLITLVIISFIPNIITGQTFFVIGIVSTFIFEVIAAPLYMLMGSDVPKIITFLSSHFLFNLIIFMNLSNFIIR
;
A
#
# COMPACT_ATOMS: atom_id res chain seq x y z
N LEU A 1 9.39 13.62 11.65
CA LEU A 1 10.13 12.37 11.83
C LEU A 1 9.32 11.15 11.34
N ILE A 2 8.06 10.94 11.81
CA ILE A 2 7.26 9.75 11.48
C ILE A 2 7.01 9.58 9.98
N LEU A 3 6.72 10.66 9.24
CA LEU A 3 6.50 10.59 7.79
C LEU A 3 7.76 10.13 7.05
N ILE A 4 8.94 10.60 7.47
CA ILE A 4 10.22 10.16 6.90
C ILE A 4 10.44 8.67 7.17
N LEU A 5 10.14 8.20 8.37
CA LEU A 5 10.24 6.79 8.73
C LEU A 5 9.31 5.92 7.88
N LEU A 6 8.05 6.33 7.69
CA LEU A 6 7.07 5.63 6.87
C LEU A 6 7.55 5.50 5.40
N VAL A 7 8.04 6.60 4.82
CA VAL A 7 8.60 6.61 3.47
C VAL A 7 9.83 5.71 3.37
N PHE A 8 10.74 5.80 4.35
CA PHE A 8 11.96 4.98 4.38
C PHE A 8 11.64 3.48 4.47
N LEU A 9 10.75 3.07 5.39
CA LEU A 9 10.32 1.67 5.51
C LEU A 9 9.70 1.16 4.21
N SER A 10 8.86 1.98 3.57
CA SER A 10 8.28 1.63 2.27
C SER A 10 9.35 1.49 1.19
N ALA A 11 10.30 2.42 1.13
CA ALA A 11 11.35 2.41 0.12
C ALA A 11 12.20 1.13 0.16
N ILE A 12 12.55 0.66 1.36
CA ILE A 12 13.36 -0.55 1.52
C ILE A 12 12.54 -1.84 1.44
N SER A 13 11.23 -1.77 1.62
CA SER A 13 10.37 -2.96 1.72
C SER A 13 10.34 -3.81 0.46
N LYS A 14 10.58 -3.23 -0.72
CA LYS A 14 10.62 -3.96 -2.00
C LYS A 14 12.02 -4.37 -2.46
N LEU A 15 13.07 -4.13 -1.66
CA LEU A 15 14.45 -4.54 -2.02
C LEU A 15 14.60 -6.04 -2.29
N TYR A 16 13.80 -6.88 -1.63
CA TYR A 16 13.81 -8.32 -1.85
C TYR A 16 13.51 -8.72 -3.30
N HIS A 17 12.78 -7.89 -4.06
CA HIS A 17 12.51 -8.13 -5.47
C HIS A 17 13.77 -8.15 -6.35
N ARG A 18 14.86 -7.52 -5.91
CA ARG A 18 16.15 -7.60 -6.61
C ARG A 18 16.78 -8.97 -6.51
N LEU A 19 16.51 -9.68 -5.41
CA LEU A 19 17.06 -10.99 -5.13
C LEU A 19 16.13 -12.11 -5.62
N PHE A 20 14.83 -11.90 -5.46
CA PHE A 20 13.80 -12.88 -5.78
C PHE A 20 12.85 -12.29 -6.83
N LYS A 21 12.85 -12.87 -8.04
CA LYS A 21 11.95 -12.49 -9.14
C LYS A 21 10.54 -13.07 -8.93
N ASN A 22 9.94 -12.83 -7.78
CA ASN A 22 8.60 -13.28 -7.44
C ASN A 22 7.59 -12.12 -7.48
N TYR A 23 6.29 -12.46 -7.47
CA TYR A 23 5.18 -11.52 -7.57
C TYR A 23 4.51 -11.30 -6.20
N LEU A 24 5.28 -11.30 -5.12
CA LEU A 24 4.75 -11.08 -3.79
C LEU A 24 4.44 -9.60 -3.55
N GLY A 25 3.30 -9.33 -2.94
CA GLY A 25 2.85 -7.99 -2.56
C GLY A 25 3.28 -7.62 -1.14
N ILE A 26 4.54 -7.83 -0.80
CA ILE A 26 5.07 -7.52 0.52
C ILE A 26 5.68 -6.13 0.50
N ASP A 27 4.91 -5.12 0.92
CA ASP A 27 5.41 -3.75 1.00
C ASP A 27 4.66 -2.91 2.04
N PHE A 28 5.30 -1.86 2.50
CA PHE A 28 4.74 -0.91 3.46
C PHE A 28 4.02 0.29 2.82
N VAL A 29 3.88 0.33 1.50
CA VAL A 29 3.35 1.50 0.78
C VAL A 29 1.92 1.81 1.19
N LEU A 30 1.03 0.79 1.19
CA LEU A 30 -0.37 0.96 1.58
C LEU A 30 -0.47 1.39 3.04
N PHE A 31 0.25 0.71 3.93
CA PHE A 31 0.29 1.06 5.36
C PHE A 31 0.72 2.51 5.56
N SER A 32 1.78 2.96 4.89
CA SER A 32 2.30 4.33 5.02
C SER A 32 1.30 5.37 4.50
N CYS A 33 0.59 5.09 3.40
CA CYS A 33 -0.46 5.95 2.89
C CYS A 33 -1.61 6.08 3.89
N VAL A 34 -2.12 4.96 4.40
CA VAL A 34 -3.25 4.92 5.36
C VAL A 34 -2.86 5.57 6.69
N ALA A 35 -1.67 5.27 7.22
CA ALA A 35 -1.18 5.84 8.47
C ALA A 35 -1.01 7.36 8.37
N ALA A 36 -0.38 7.84 7.31
CA ALA A 36 -0.22 9.29 7.09
C ALA A 36 -1.58 9.98 6.87
N SER A 37 -2.52 9.34 6.16
CA SER A 37 -3.88 9.87 5.98
C SER A 37 -4.63 9.95 7.31
N PHE A 38 -4.53 8.91 8.12
CA PHE A 38 -5.19 8.84 9.42
C PHE A 38 -4.69 9.91 10.41
N MET A 39 -3.37 10.14 10.41
CA MET A 39 -2.73 11.08 11.34
C MET A 39 -2.76 12.53 10.87
N PHE A 40 -2.64 12.79 9.57
CA PHE A 40 -2.39 14.13 9.03
C PHE A 40 -3.37 14.53 7.91
N GLY A 41 -4.33 13.69 7.61
CA GLY A 41 -5.35 13.92 6.59
C GLY A 41 -4.95 13.42 5.19
N TRP A 42 -5.95 13.29 4.32
CA TRP A 42 -5.85 12.62 3.03
C TRP A 42 -4.77 13.19 2.09
N LYS A 43 -4.56 14.52 2.08
CA LYS A 43 -3.55 15.15 1.23
C LYS A 43 -2.13 14.69 1.57
N VAL A 44 -1.83 14.62 2.87
CA VAL A 44 -0.52 14.14 3.35
C VAL A 44 -0.38 12.65 3.05
N GLY A 45 -1.42 11.86 3.31
CA GLY A 45 -1.41 10.43 3.01
C GLY A 45 -1.20 10.13 1.53
N MET A 46 -1.86 10.86 0.64
CA MET A 46 -1.67 10.74 -0.81
C MET A 46 -0.21 11.00 -1.21
N ILE A 47 0.37 12.11 -0.75
CA ILE A 47 1.77 12.47 -1.07
C ILE A 47 2.73 11.42 -0.52
N VAL A 48 2.56 11.01 0.74
CA VAL A 48 3.39 9.96 1.36
C VAL A 48 3.25 8.64 0.60
N GLY A 49 2.03 8.23 0.25
CA GLY A 49 1.79 7.02 -0.53
C GLY A 49 2.48 7.04 -1.90
N TRP A 50 2.41 8.17 -2.61
CA TRP A 50 3.06 8.32 -3.92
C TRP A 50 4.58 8.28 -3.82
N ILE A 51 5.18 9.04 -2.90
CA ILE A 51 6.64 9.04 -2.71
C ILE A 51 7.10 7.63 -2.29
N SER A 52 6.38 7.01 -1.36
CA SER A 52 6.65 5.65 -0.90
C SER A 52 6.62 4.64 -2.04
N LEU A 53 5.60 4.68 -2.89
CA LEU A 53 5.48 3.76 -4.03
C LEU A 53 6.61 3.96 -5.05
N ILE A 54 6.86 5.21 -5.44
CA ILE A 54 7.90 5.53 -6.43
C ILE A 54 9.27 5.06 -5.92
N LEU A 55 9.61 5.35 -4.67
CA LEU A 55 10.89 4.91 -4.10
C LEU A 55 10.95 3.39 -3.93
N ALA A 56 9.88 2.75 -3.46
CA ALA A 56 9.83 1.30 -3.32
C ALA A 56 10.00 0.59 -4.66
N ASP A 57 9.31 1.05 -5.71
CA ASP A 57 9.42 0.48 -7.05
C ASP A 57 10.78 0.78 -7.69
N TYR A 58 11.35 1.96 -7.46
CA TYR A 58 12.70 2.30 -7.91
C TYR A 58 13.75 1.39 -7.28
N PHE A 59 13.74 1.28 -5.94
CA PHE A 59 14.69 0.42 -5.23
C PHE A 59 14.44 -1.07 -5.48
N GLY A 60 13.19 -1.47 -5.70
CA GLY A 60 12.82 -2.84 -6.07
C GLY A 60 13.10 -3.20 -7.54
N ASN A 61 13.49 -2.22 -8.38
CA ASN A 61 13.60 -2.36 -9.84
C ASN A 61 12.29 -2.87 -10.49
N ARG A 62 11.15 -2.30 -10.05
CA ARG A 62 9.79 -2.69 -10.42
C ARG A 62 8.97 -1.57 -11.05
N LEU A 63 9.58 -0.42 -11.34
CA LEU A 63 8.90 0.67 -12.04
C LEU A 63 8.36 0.19 -13.38
N SER A 64 7.05 0.23 -13.53
CA SER A 64 6.35 -0.25 -14.73
C SER A 64 5.01 0.49 -14.91
N HIS A 65 4.34 0.23 -16.02
CA HIS A 65 3.01 0.77 -16.25
C HIS A 65 1.98 0.33 -15.18
N THR A 66 2.19 -0.82 -14.52
CA THR A 66 1.33 -1.26 -13.40
C THR A 66 1.51 -0.39 -12.15
N SER A 67 2.65 0.29 -11.97
CA SER A 67 2.84 1.25 -10.88
C SER A 67 1.87 2.44 -10.98
N LEU A 68 1.44 2.81 -12.21
CA LEU A 68 0.43 3.85 -12.42
C LEU A 68 -0.93 3.46 -11.81
N ILE A 69 -1.32 2.19 -11.92
CA ILE A 69 -2.54 1.68 -11.31
C ILE A 69 -2.48 1.89 -9.79
N SER A 70 -1.37 1.49 -9.18
CA SER A 70 -1.16 1.66 -7.74
C SER A 70 -1.17 3.13 -7.32
N LEU A 71 -0.58 4.04 -8.11
CA LEU A 71 -0.63 5.48 -7.84
C LEU A 71 -2.07 6.01 -7.84
N ILE A 72 -2.87 5.65 -8.84
CA ILE A 72 -4.29 6.06 -8.93
C ILE A 72 -5.08 5.48 -7.76
N THR A 73 -4.90 4.21 -7.46
CA THR A 73 -5.60 3.53 -6.37
C THR A 73 -5.24 4.15 -5.01
N LEU A 74 -3.99 4.54 -4.77
CA LEU A 74 -3.56 5.20 -3.54
C LEU A 74 -4.23 6.57 -3.32
N VAL A 75 -4.62 7.28 -4.39
CA VAL A 75 -5.45 8.49 -4.24
C VAL A 75 -6.78 8.14 -3.56
N ILE A 76 -7.47 7.12 -4.05
CA ILE A 76 -8.75 6.67 -3.49
C ILE A 76 -8.55 6.21 -2.04
N ILE A 77 -7.52 5.41 -1.80
CA ILE A 77 -7.19 4.89 -0.47
C ILE A 77 -6.94 6.02 0.54
N SER A 78 -6.28 7.10 0.11
CA SER A 78 -5.97 8.21 1.02
C SER A 78 -7.21 8.88 1.63
N PHE A 79 -8.36 8.81 0.98
CA PHE A 79 -9.62 9.35 1.50
C PHE A 79 -10.28 8.45 2.56
N ILE A 80 -10.03 7.14 2.56
CA ILE A 80 -10.72 6.16 3.40
C ILE A 80 -10.66 6.52 4.89
N PRO A 81 -9.48 6.87 5.48
CA PRO A 81 -9.42 7.24 6.90
C PRO A 81 -10.24 8.48 7.27
N ASN A 82 -10.53 9.35 6.31
CA ASN A 82 -11.33 10.56 6.54
C ASN A 82 -12.84 10.31 6.36
N ILE A 83 -13.21 9.30 5.57
CA ILE A 83 -14.61 8.91 5.34
C ILE A 83 -15.08 7.98 6.46
N ILE A 84 -14.26 7.00 6.84
CA ILE A 84 -14.60 6.03 7.89
C ILE A 84 -14.13 6.58 9.24
N THR A 85 -14.92 7.49 9.80
CA THR A 85 -14.64 8.08 11.12
C THR A 85 -15.13 7.18 12.27
N GLY A 86 -14.49 7.27 13.43
CA GLY A 86 -14.89 6.53 14.63
C GLY A 86 -14.50 5.06 14.67
N GLN A 87 -13.86 4.53 13.64
CA GLN A 87 -13.34 3.17 13.62
C GLN A 87 -11.88 3.10 14.07
N THR A 88 -11.46 1.91 14.51
CA THR A 88 -10.07 1.67 14.87
C THR A 88 -9.17 1.71 13.63
N PHE A 89 -7.92 2.10 13.82
CA PHE A 89 -6.93 2.13 12.73
C PHE A 89 -6.79 0.77 12.03
N PHE A 90 -6.92 -0.33 12.78
CA PHE A 90 -6.94 -1.68 12.22
C PHE A 90 -8.07 -1.88 11.20
N VAL A 91 -9.31 -1.53 11.57
CA VAL A 91 -10.48 -1.66 10.67
C VAL A 91 -10.30 -0.80 9.42
N ILE A 92 -9.87 0.45 9.59
CA ILE A 92 -9.59 1.35 8.47
C ILE A 92 -8.53 0.75 7.53
N GLY A 93 -7.46 0.18 8.09
CA GLY A 93 -6.40 -0.46 7.34
C GLY A 93 -6.88 -1.66 6.50
N ILE A 94 -7.67 -2.54 7.11
CA ILE A 94 -8.20 -3.73 6.41
C ILE A 94 -9.19 -3.33 5.31
N VAL A 95 -10.09 -2.39 5.58
CA VAL A 95 -11.01 -1.86 4.55
C VAL A 95 -10.25 -1.22 3.41
N SER A 96 -9.21 -0.43 3.71
CA SER A 96 -8.33 0.18 2.70
C SER A 96 -7.62 -0.87 1.84
N THR A 97 -7.11 -1.94 2.46
CA THR A 97 -6.47 -3.04 1.75
C THR A 97 -7.45 -3.74 0.81
N PHE A 98 -8.64 -4.07 1.29
CA PHE A 98 -9.67 -4.71 0.50
C PHE A 98 -10.11 -3.85 -0.70
N ILE A 99 -10.33 -2.54 -0.48
CA ILE A 99 -10.68 -1.60 -1.55
C ILE A 99 -9.55 -1.50 -2.58
N PHE A 100 -8.29 -1.44 -2.12
CA PHE A 100 -7.12 -1.45 -3.01
C PHE A 100 -7.16 -2.67 -3.94
N GLU A 101 -7.39 -3.84 -3.41
CA GLU A 101 -7.39 -5.08 -4.19
C GLU A 101 -8.54 -5.18 -5.18
N VAL A 102 -9.74 -4.79 -4.75
CA VAL A 102 -10.94 -4.77 -5.62
C VAL A 102 -10.76 -3.83 -6.81
N ILE A 103 -10.06 -2.70 -6.63
CA ILE A 103 -9.79 -1.75 -7.71
C ILE A 103 -8.60 -2.22 -8.55
N ALA A 104 -7.51 -2.64 -7.91
CA ALA A 104 -6.26 -2.96 -8.61
C ALA A 104 -6.35 -4.25 -9.43
N ALA A 105 -7.07 -5.29 -8.96
CA ALA A 105 -7.17 -6.57 -9.65
C ALA A 105 -7.67 -6.46 -11.11
N PRO A 106 -8.85 -5.87 -11.38
CA PRO A 106 -9.34 -5.76 -12.75
C PRO A 106 -8.44 -4.85 -13.61
N LEU A 107 -7.86 -3.80 -13.03
CA LEU A 107 -6.96 -2.91 -13.76
C LEU A 107 -5.66 -3.61 -14.15
N TYR A 108 -5.11 -4.47 -13.30
CA TYR A 108 -3.94 -5.29 -13.65
C TYR A 108 -4.26 -6.29 -14.75
N MET A 109 -5.46 -6.88 -14.75
CA MET A 109 -5.93 -7.76 -15.85
C MET A 109 -6.02 -7.00 -17.16
N LEU A 110 -6.62 -5.80 -17.15
CA LEU A 110 -6.73 -4.94 -18.33
C LEU A 110 -5.36 -4.51 -18.90
N MET A 111 -4.35 -4.40 -18.05
CA MET A 111 -2.97 -4.09 -18.45
C MET A 111 -2.18 -5.34 -18.89
N GLY A 112 -2.84 -6.49 -19.03
CA GLY A 112 -2.24 -7.72 -19.54
C GLY A 112 -1.42 -8.51 -18.53
N SER A 113 -1.62 -8.30 -17.24
CA SER A 113 -0.99 -9.13 -16.21
C SER A 113 -1.65 -10.52 -16.13
N ASP A 114 -0.84 -11.57 -15.99
CA ASP A 114 -1.33 -12.94 -15.90
C ASP A 114 -2.14 -13.17 -14.61
N VAL A 115 -3.26 -13.85 -14.70
CA VAL A 115 -4.15 -14.15 -13.56
C VAL A 115 -3.42 -14.81 -12.38
N PRO A 116 -2.57 -15.85 -12.57
CA PRO A 116 -1.82 -16.43 -11.45
C PRO A 116 -0.92 -15.43 -10.72
N LYS A 117 -0.28 -14.50 -11.45
CA LYS A 117 0.55 -13.45 -10.86
C LYS A 117 -0.27 -12.48 -10.03
N ILE A 118 -1.46 -12.12 -10.53
CA ILE A 118 -2.38 -11.23 -9.81
C ILE A 118 -2.85 -11.90 -8.52
N ILE A 119 -3.29 -13.17 -8.57
CA ILE A 119 -3.74 -13.91 -7.38
C ILE A 119 -2.61 -14.00 -6.35
N THR A 120 -1.40 -14.34 -6.77
CA THR A 120 -0.25 -14.43 -5.87
C THR A 120 0.06 -13.08 -5.22
N PHE A 121 0.03 -11.99 -6.01
CA PHE A 121 0.24 -10.64 -5.51
C PHE A 121 -0.83 -10.25 -4.50
N LEU A 122 -2.11 -10.34 -4.86
CA LEU A 122 -3.22 -9.91 -4.00
C LEU A 122 -3.27 -10.72 -2.70
N SER A 123 -3.13 -12.05 -2.78
CA SER A 123 -3.17 -12.90 -1.58
C SER A 123 -2.02 -12.56 -0.62
N SER A 124 -0.81 -12.39 -1.12
CA SER A 124 0.34 -12.03 -0.29
C SER A 124 0.24 -10.60 0.24
N HIS A 125 -0.26 -9.67 -0.56
CA HIS A 125 -0.46 -8.28 -0.18
C HIS A 125 -1.52 -8.15 0.93
N PHE A 126 -2.64 -8.87 0.79
CA PHE A 126 -3.68 -8.90 1.82
C PHE A 126 -3.16 -9.47 3.14
N LEU A 127 -2.53 -10.64 3.10
CA LEU A 127 -1.99 -11.29 4.29
C LEU A 127 -0.93 -10.42 4.98
N PHE A 128 -0.04 -9.83 4.22
CA PHE A 128 0.99 -8.94 4.77
C PHE A 128 0.37 -7.73 5.45
N ASN A 129 -0.56 -7.04 4.78
CA ASN A 129 -1.24 -5.89 5.35
C ASN A 129 -2.08 -6.25 6.57
N LEU A 130 -2.75 -7.42 6.56
CA LEU A 130 -3.48 -7.92 7.74
C LEU A 130 -2.54 -8.02 8.96
N ILE A 131 -1.38 -8.65 8.78
CA ILE A 131 -0.38 -8.79 9.85
C ILE A 131 0.14 -7.43 10.31
N ILE A 132 0.47 -6.53 9.37
CA ILE A 132 1.00 -5.20 9.70
C ILE A 132 -0.02 -4.36 10.45
N PHE A 133 -1.25 -4.25 9.95
CA PHE A 133 -2.28 -3.47 10.63
C PHE A 133 -2.67 -4.06 11.99
N MET A 134 -2.67 -5.39 12.13
CA MET A 134 -2.93 -6.04 13.42
C MET A 134 -1.86 -5.73 14.48
N ASN A 135 -0.57 -5.74 14.08
CA ASN A 135 0.52 -5.52 15.03
C ASN A 135 0.84 -4.05 15.27
N LEU A 136 0.71 -3.21 14.26
CA LEU A 136 1.13 -1.81 14.35
C LEU A 136 -0.02 -0.84 14.68
N SER A 137 -1.27 -1.30 14.70
CA SER A 137 -2.42 -0.44 15.01
C SER A 137 -2.31 0.23 16.40
N ASN A 138 -1.72 -0.48 17.38
CA ASN A 138 -1.56 0.02 18.74
C ASN A 138 -0.51 1.15 18.86
N PHE A 139 0.37 1.30 17.87
CA PHE A 139 1.40 2.35 17.85
C PHE A 139 0.90 3.64 17.17
N ILE A 140 -0.20 3.56 16.42
CA ILE A 140 -0.81 4.69 15.73
C ILE A 140 -2.04 5.10 16.55
N ILE A 141 -1.80 5.90 17.59
CA ILE A 141 -2.85 6.50 18.42
C ILE A 141 -3.19 7.87 17.82
N ARG A 142 -4.45 8.12 17.70
CA ARG A 142 -4.99 9.41 17.27
C ARG A 142 -5.10 10.35 18.46
#